data_634f7ed04208d783ffdc569791382ead
#
_entry.id   634f7ed04208d783ffdc569791382ead
#
_cell.length_a   1.000
_cell.length_b   1.000
_cell.length_c   1.000
_cell.angle_alpha   90.00
_cell.angle_beta   90.00
_cell.angle_gamma   90.00
#
_symmetry.space_group_name_H-M   'P 1'
#
loop_
_entity.id
_entity.type
_entity.pdbx_description
1 polymer ?
#
loop_
_entity_poly.entity_id
_entity_poly.type
_entity_poly.pdbx_seq_one_letter_code
_entity_poly.pdbx_strand_id
1 'polypeptide(L)'
;MKAKPVIDMMCIVKDIEIIDTYKDKMRSLNYDVAGEWGIKGRRLFRKGEEKRTHHLHFYQFDHPEIERHLVLRDYLLTHPTAANQYSQFKEKLANKYEFTKDYSPAKKAFVSELEKKAIHWYQSKG
;
A
#
# COMPACT_ATOMS: atom_id res chain seq x y z
N MET A 1 -11.13 19.11 -7.57
CA MET A 1 -10.94 18.01 -8.53
C MET A 1 -10.22 16.86 -7.86
N LYS A 2 -10.78 15.69 -7.95
CA LYS A 2 -10.19 14.51 -7.30
C LYS A 2 -8.96 14.04 -8.05
N ALA A 3 -7.91 13.71 -7.32
CA ALA A 3 -6.74 13.08 -7.91
C ALA A 3 -7.15 11.71 -8.48
N LYS A 4 -6.54 11.31 -9.61
CA LYS A 4 -6.78 9.98 -10.15
C LYS A 4 -6.35 8.93 -9.15
N PRO A 5 -7.18 7.91 -8.87
CA PRO A 5 -6.79 6.87 -7.94
C PRO A 5 -5.62 6.06 -8.51
N VAL A 6 -4.69 5.73 -7.62
CA VAL A 6 -3.60 4.82 -7.94
C VAL A 6 -4.10 3.41 -7.70
N ILE A 7 -3.83 2.52 -8.65
CA ILE A 7 -4.19 1.11 -8.49
C ILE A 7 -3.11 0.43 -7.67
N ASP A 8 -3.48 0.01 -6.46
CA ASP A 8 -2.60 -0.74 -5.56
C ASP A 8 -2.94 -2.22 -5.66
N MET A 9 -1.95 -3.03 -6.01
CA MET A 9 -2.11 -4.47 -6.08
C MET A 9 -1.10 -5.15 -5.17
N MET A 10 -1.59 -6.11 -4.38
CA MET A 10 -0.73 -6.95 -3.56
C MET A 10 -0.62 -8.30 -4.23
N CYS A 11 0.61 -8.69 -4.56
CA CYS A 11 0.91 -9.94 -5.24
C CYS A 11 1.65 -10.86 -4.28
N ILE A 12 1.13 -12.06 -4.07
CA ILE A 12 1.72 -13.03 -3.15
C ILE A 12 2.44 -14.09 -3.97
N VAL A 13 3.72 -14.29 -3.67
CA VAL A 13 4.57 -15.23 -4.40
C VAL A 13 5.20 -16.24 -3.45
N LYS A 14 5.64 -17.38 -3.99
CA LYS A 14 6.30 -18.41 -3.20
C LYS A 14 7.71 -18.01 -2.78
N ASP A 15 8.43 -17.33 -3.66
CA ASP A 15 9.81 -16.93 -3.43
C ASP A 15 10.01 -15.50 -3.93
N ILE A 16 10.21 -14.57 -2.99
CA ILE A 16 10.36 -13.16 -3.32
C ILE A 16 11.63 -12.87 -4.12
N GLU A 17 12.67 -13.70 -3.95
CA GLU A 17 13.93 -13.49 -4.67
C GLU A 17 13.79 -13.70 -6.18
N ILE A 18 12.83 -14.53 -6.61
CA ILE A 18 12.54 -14.72 -8.02
C ILE A 18 12.09 -13.40 -8.67
N ILE A 19 11.41 -12.56 -7.92
CA ILE A 19 10.94 -11.26 -8.42
C ILE A 19 12.11 -10.38 -8.86
N ASP A 20 13.27 -10.53 -8.22
CA ASP A 20 14.46 -9.77 -8.60
C ASP A 20 14.95 -10.11 -10.02
N THR A 21 14.64 -11.29 -10.52
CA THR A 21 14.99 -11.69 -11.89
C THR A 21 14.11 -11.03 -12.94
N TYR A 22 12.98 -10.43 -12.53
CA TYR A 22 12.04 -9.79 -13.45
C TYR A 22 12.19 -8.26 -13.51
N LYS A 23 13.21 -7.70 -12.87
CA LYS A 23 13.42 -6.24 -12.84
C LYS A 23 13.48 -5.62 -14.23
N ASP A 24 14.23 -6.26 -15.14
CA ASP A 24 14.38 -5.74 -16.51
C ASP A 24 13.06 -5.80 -17.28
N LYS A 25 12.30 -6.87 -17.10
CA LYS A 25 10.97 -6.98 -17.71
C LYS A 25 10.04 -5.90 -17.19
N MET A 26 10.07 -5.62 -15.90
CA MET A 26 9.24 -4.58 -15.31
C MET A 26 9.62 -3.21 -15.84
N ARG A 27 10.91 -2.94 -16.00
CA ARG A 27 11.37 -1.69 -16.61
C ARG A 27 10.88 -1.55 -18.04
N SER A 28 10.87 -2.64 -18.81
CA SER A 28 10.38 -2.62 -20.20
C SER A 28 8.87 -2.34 -20.26
N LEU A 29 8.14 -2.59 -19.18
CA LEU A 29 6.71 -2.26 -19.05
C LEU A 29 6.50 -0.88 -18.42
N ASN A 30 7.54 -0.08 -18.32
CA ASN A 30 7.53 1.27 -17.76
C ASN A 30 7.30 1.34 -16.25
N TYR A 31 7.70 0.31 -15.52
CA TYR A 31 7.69 0.31 -14.06
C TYR A 31 9.04 0.71 -13.50
N ASP A 32 9.03 1.55 -12.47
CA ASP A 32 10.21 1.83 -11.67
C ASP A 32 10.41 0.71 -10.66
N VAL A 33 11.66 0.29 -10.49
CA VAL A 33 12.02 -0.72 -9.49
C VAL A 33 12.38 0.01 -8.20
N ALA A 34 11.49 -0.01 -7.23
CA ALA A 34 11.69 0.68 -5.96
C ALA A 34 12.30 -0.22 -4.87
N GLY A 35 12.39 -1.53 -5.12
CA GLY A 35 12.94 -2.48 -4.16
C GLY A 35 12.06 -2.63 -2.93
N GLU A 36 12.68 -2.70 -1.77
CA GLU A 36 11.95 -2.89 -0.52
C GLU A 36 11.20 -1.65 -0.07
N TRP A 37 11.70 -0.50 -0.39
CA TRP A 37 11.08 0.81 -0.10
C TRP A 37 10.62 0.93 1.37
N GLY A 38 11.50 0.52 2.30
CA GLY A 38 11.26 0.64 3.72
C GLY A 38 10.55 -0.52 4.39
N ILE A 39 10.11 -1.53 3.64
CA ILE A 39 9.51 -2.74 4.19
C ILE A 39 10.37 -3.94 3.79
N LYS A 40 11.07 -4.51 4.77
CA LYS A 40 11.95 -5.63 4.53
C LYS A 40 11.20 -6.80 3.90
N GLY A 41 11.75 -7.35 2.83
CA GLY A 41 11.17 -8.50 2.13
C GLY A 41 10.13 -8.14 1.09
N ARG A 42 9.78 -6.86 0.95
CA ARG A 42 8.86 -6.41 -0.09
C ARG A 42 9.63 -6.11 -1.38
N ARG A 43 8.92 -6.26 -2.51
CA ARG A 43 9.39 -5.72 -3.79
C ARG A 43 8.30 -4.83 -4.34
N LEU A 44 8.60 -3.54 -4.45
CA LEU A 44 7.66 -2.53 -4.93
C LEU A 44 8.03 -2.09 -6.34
N PHE A 45 7.04 -2.09 -7.23
CA PHE A 45 7.17 -1.55 -8.57
C PHE A 45 6.10 -0.47 -8.76
N ARG A 46 6.49 0.66 -9.37
CA ARG A 46 5.57 1.79 -9.55
C ARG A 46 5.55 2.20 -11.01
N LYS A 47 4.38 2.51 -11.53
CA LYS A 47 4.22 2.99 -12.90
C LYS A 47 3.70 4.41 -12.91
N GLY A 48 4.14 5.22 -13.90
CA GLY A 48 3.82 6.62 -14.02
C GLY A 48 4.96 7.50 -13.52
N GLU A 49 5.40 8.47 -14.32
CA GLU A 49 6.54 9.32 -13.98
C GLU A 49 6.16 10.41 -12.99
N GLU A 50 5.28 11.32 -13.39
CA GLU A 50 4.84 12.41 -12.53
C GLU A 50 3.64 12.03 -11.69
N LYS A 51 2.69 11.32 -12.31
CA LYS A 51 1.49 10.84 -11.64
C LYS A 51 1.51 9.31 -11.64
N ARG A 52 1.69 8.74 -10.46
CA ARG A 52 1.70 7.28 -10.34
C ARG A 52 0.32 6.72 -10.67
N THR A 53 0.28 5.68 -11.48
CA THR A 53 -0.96 5.01 -11.88
C THR A 53 -1.09 3.64 -11.26
N HIS A 54 0.03 2.97 -11.00
CA HIS A 54 0.04 1.61 -10.47
C HIS A 54 1.14 1.44 -9.43
N HIS A 55 0.80 0.79 -8.32
CA HIS A 55 1.75 0.31 -7.32
C HIS A 55 1.56 -1.19 -7.18
N LEU A 56 2.61 -1.96 -7.48
CA LEU A 56 2.60 -3.42 -7.33
C LEU A 56 3.46 -3.78 -6.13
N HIS A 57 2.84 -4.34 -5.10
CA HIS A 57 3.51 -4.77 -3.88
C HIS A 57 3.62 -6.29 -3.91
N PHE A 58 4.84 -6.80 -4.03
CA PHE A 58 5.09 -8.23 -4.01
C PHE A 58 5.59 -8.66 -2.64
N TYR A 59 4.96 -9.67 -2.08
CA TYR A 59 5.35 -10.27 -0.80
C TYR A 59 5.45 -11.78 -0.94
N GLN A 60 6.42 -12.36 -0.21
CA GLN A 60 6.45 -13.80 -0.08
C GLN A 60 5.28 -14.26 0.79
N PHE A 61 4.77 -15.45 0.53
CA PHE A 61 3.51 -15.95 1.12
C PHE A 61 3.49 -15.94 2.66
N ASP A 62 4.65 -15.99 3.30
CA ASP A 62 4.77 -16.01 4.77
C ASP A 62 5.08 -14.62 5.36
N HIS A 63 5.05 -13.56 4.54
CA HIS A 63 5.39 -12.22 5.01
C HIS A 63 4.30 -11.66 5.94
N PRO A 64 4.67 -11.14 7.12
CA PRO A 64 3.69 -10.64 8.09
C PRO A 64 2.83 -9.47 7.60
N GLU A 65 3.34 -8.69 6.65
CA GLU A 65 2.58 -7.56 6.09
C GLU A 65 1.32 -8.01 5.33
N ILE A 66 1.32 -9.23 4.79
CA ILE A 66 0.15 -9.75 4.07
C ILE A 66 -1.07 -9.78 4.99
N GLU A 67 -0.93 -10.37 6.17
CA GLU A 67 -2.02 -10.45 7.13
C GLU A 67 -2.49 -9.06 7.57
N ARG A 68 -1.55 -8.15 7.82
CA ARG A 68 -1.88 -6.78 8.23
C ARG A 68 -2.71 -6.06 7.17
N HIS A 69 -2.32 -6.18 5.90
CA HIS A 69 -3.06 -5.58 4.79
C HIS A 69 -4.46 -6.18 4.64
N LEU A 70 -4.58 -7.51 4.73
CA LEU A 70 -5.86 -8.18 4.60
C LEU A 70 -6.80 -7.84 5.77
N VAL A 71 -6.28 -7.78 6.98
CA VAL A 71 -7.06 -7.41 8.16
C VAL A 71 -7.55 -5.97 8.04
N LEU A 72 -6.70 -5.05 7.60
CA LEU A 72 -7.10 -3.67 7.40
C LEU A 72 -8.19 -3.55 6.34
N ARG A 73 -8.01 -4.25 5.22
CA ARG A 73 -9.02 -4.29 4.15
C ARG A 73 -10.37 -4.76 4.67
N ASP A 74 -10.38 -5.88 5.39
CA ASP A 74 -11.61 -6.46 5.92
C ASP A 74 -12.26 -5.53 6.94
N TYR A 75 -11.47 -4.89 7.78
CA TYR A 75 -11.96 -3.91 8.75
C TYR A 75 -12.68 -2.75 8.02
N LEU A 76 -12.06 -2.20 7.00
CA LEU A 76 -12.64 -1.08 6.24
C LEU A 76 -13.91 -1.49 5.50
N LEU A 77 -13.96 -2.72 4.99
CA LEU A 77 -15.15 -3.22 4.30
C LEU A 77 -16.33 -3.39 5.25
N THR A 78 -16.09 -3.70 6.52
CA THR A 78 -17.13 -3.93 7.51
C THR A 78 -17.42 -2.71 8.38
N HIS A 79 -16.63 -1.64 8.25
CA HIS A 79 -16.76 -0.41 9.05
C HIS A 79 -16.82 0.82 8.14
N PRO A 80 -18.00 1.12 7.56
CA PRO A 80 -18.13 2.22 6.58
C PRO A 80 -17.67 3.58 7.10
N THR A 81 -17.90 3.86 8.39
CA THR A 81 -17.48 5.14 8.98
C THR A 81 -15.95 5.26 8.96
N ALA A 82 -15.23 4.19 9.33
CA ALA A 82 -13.77 4.17 9.28
C ALA A 82 -13.26 4.30 7.84
N ALA A 83 -13.92 3.63 6.89
CA ALA A 83 -13.57 3.72 5.48
C ALA A 83 -13.74 5.14 4.95
N ASN A 84 -14.83 5.81 5.32
CA ASN A 84 -15.06 7.21 4.95
C ASN A 84 -14.01 8.14 5.53
N GLN A 85 -13.65 7.95 6.81
CA GLN A 85 -12.62 8.75 7.46
C GLN A 85 -11.27 8.57 6.76
N TYR A 86 -10.96 7.35 6.37
CA TYR A 86 -9.72 7.05 5.65
C TYR A 86 -9.70 7.73 4.28
N SER A 87 -10.81 7.64 3.53
CA SER A 87 -10.93 8.29 2.22
C SER A 87 -10.81 9.79 2.32
N GLN A 88 -11.49 10.40 3.29
CA GLN A 88 -11.42 11.84 3.51
C GLN A 88 -10.03 12.30 3.90
N PHE A 89 -9.35 11.50 4.72
CA PHE A 89 -7.97 11.80 5.12
C PHE A 89 -7.03 11.78 3.93
N LYS A 90 -7.17 10.78 3.06
CA LYS A 90 -6.35 10.67 1.84
C LYS A 90 -6.59 11.86 0.90
N GLU A 91 -7.83 12.30 0.74
CA GLU A 91 -8.15 13.47 -0.07
C GLU A 91 -7.54 14.74 0.51
N LYS A 92 -7.63 14.92 1.82
CA LYS A 92 -7.04 16.08 2.49
C LYS A 92 -5.52 16.13 2.30
N LEU A 93 -4.86 15.00 2.42
CA LEU A 93 -3.42 14.95 2.22
C LEU A 93 -3.02 15.22 0.78
N ALA A 94 -3.78 14.68 -0.18
CA ALA A 94 -3.52 14.92 -1.58
C ALA A 94 -3.67 16.39 -1.97
N ASN A 95 -4.62 17.09 -1.34
CA ASN A 95 -4.83 18.53 -1.57
C ASN A 95 -3.81 19.40 -0.85
N LYS A 96 -3.36 18.99 0.33
CA LYS A 96 -2.44 19.77 1.15
C LYS A 96 -0.99 19.64 0.72
N TYR A 97 -0.58 18.46 0.27
CA TYR A 97 0.80 18.17 -0.09
C TYR A 97 0.91 17.83 -1.57
N GLU A 98 1.75 18.55 -2.30
CA GLU A 98 2.02 18.27 -3.70
C GLU A 98 2.97 17.09 -3.90
N PHE A 99 3.83 16.84 -2.91
CA PHE A 99 4.90 15.85 -3.04
C PHE A 99 4.72 14.72 -2.04
N THR A 100 5.01 13.51 -2.49
CA THR A 100 4.96 12.29 -1.69
C THR A 100 5.79 12.39 -0.41
N LYS A 101 6.87 13.15 -0.46
CA LYS A 101 7.76 13.35 0.67
C LYS A 101 7.04 13.89 1.91
N ASP A 102 6.17 14.89 1.72
CA ASP A 102 5.42 15.47 2.84
C ASP A 102 4.18 14.68 3.18
N TYR A 103 3.67 13.95 2.20
CA TYR A 103 2.47 13.13 2.32
C TYR A 103 2.70 11.89 3.19
N SER A 104 3.85 11.21 3.00
CA SER A 104 4.10 9.90 3.59
C SER A 104 4.12 9.87 5.12
N PRO A 105 4.77 10.81 5.84
CA PRO A 105 4.78 10.75 7.30
C PRO A 105 3.39 10.89 7.92
N ALA A 106 2.56 11.81 7.39
CA ALA A 106 1.20 12.01 7.89
C ALA A 106 0.33 10.80 7.60
N LYS A 107 0.43 10.24 6.41
CA LYS A 107 -0.30 9.03 6.03
C LYS A 107 0.09 7.86 6.92
N LYS A 108 1.39 7.70 7.20
CA LYS A 108 1.90 6.62 8.02
C LYS A 108 1.32 6.66 9.43
N ALA A 109 1.26 7.83 10.03
CA ALA A 109 0.70 7.98 11.37
C ALA A 109 -0.78 7.59 11.42
N PHE A 110 -1.56 8.07 10.46
CA PHE A 110 -2.99 7.78 10.38
C PHE A 110 -3.24 6.29 10.14
N VAL A 111 -2.52 5.70 9.19
CA VAL A 111 -2.66 4.29 8.83
C VAL A 111 -2.24 3.39 10.00
N SER A 112 -1.19 3.78 10.74
CA SER A 112 -0.76 3.01 11.91
C SER A 112 -1.87 2.92 12.97
N GLU A 113 -2.56 4.02 13.25
CA GLU A 113 -3.69 4.01 14.18
C GLU A 113 -4.84 3.16 13.66
N LEU A 114 -5.13 3.26 12.37
CA LEU A 114 -6.19 2.49 11.74
C LEU A 114 -5.88 1.00 11.77
N GLU A 115 -4.62 0.62 11.52
CA GLU A 115 -4.17 -0.77 11.60
C GLU A 115 -4.31 -1.34 13.01
N LYS A 116 -4.00 -0.55 14.04
CA LYS A 116 -4.19 -0.97 15.43
C LYS A 116 -5.65 -1.28 15.72
N LYS A 117 -6.55 -0.43 15.26
CA LYS A 117 -7.99 -0.66 15.41
C LYS A 117 -8.44 -1.91 14.67
N ALA A 118 -7.93 -2.13 13.47
CA ALA A 118 -8.26 -3.29 12.65
C ALA A 118 -7.78 -4.58 13.31
N ILE A 119 -6.55 -4.59 13.83
CA ILE A 119 -5.98 -5.75 14.50
C ILE A 119 -6.76 -6.06 15.78
N HIS A 120 -7.09 -5.04 16.57
CA HIS A 120 -7.87 -5.21 17.77
C HIS A 120 -9.24 -5.81 17.46
N TRP A 121 -9.92 -5.31 16.44
CA TRP A 121 -11.20 -5.84 15.97
C TRP A 121 -11.07 -7.31 15.54
N TYR A 122 -10.03 -7.64 14.78
CA TYR A 122 -9.80 -9.01 14.32
C TYR A 122 -9.58 -9.95 15.48
N GLN A 123 -8.80 -9.55 16.48
CA GLN A 123 -8.53 -10.36 17.67
C GLN A 123 -9.79 -10.55 18.51
N SER A 124 -10.67 -9.56 18.55
CA SER A 124 -11.90 -9.64 19.32
C SER A 124 -12.93 -10.59 18.71
N LYS A 125 -12.80 -10.89 17.42
CA LYS A 125 -13.71 -11.84 16.75
C LYS A 125 -13.42 -13.28 17.13
N GLY A 126 -12.20 -13.57 17.45
CA GLY A 126 -11.74 -14.91 17.72
C GLY A 126 -11.99 -15.38 19.09
#